data_0bb5bcfd3569eaa287a202773d507174
#
_entry.id   0bb5bcfd3569eaa287a202773d507174
#
_cell.length_a   1.000
_cell.length_b   1.000
_cell.length_c   1.000
_cell.angle_alpha   90.00
_cell.angle_beta   90.00
_cell.angle_gamma   90.00
#
_symmetry.space_group_name_H-M   'P 1'
#
loop_
_entity.id
_entity.type
_entity.pdbx_description
1 polymer ?
#
loop_
_entity_poly.entity_id
_entity_poly.type
_entity_poly.pdbx_seq_one_letter_code
_entity_poly.pdbx_strand_id
1 'polypeptide(L)'
;MSPLPNPDRSRSAPPPPPLSLYPVELARNLRVESVSRLDPTPPFAVEDMAPVSAAVELMRREKVGCVLVTRAGKLVGLFTDRDLLTRVLATGLPLSAPMAECLTPSPVCVHPKDPVQSALKKMEKGGYRHLPVIDDEHRPVGILSVRRVMHYLVEHFPALVYNHPPDPHRYPDTPEGA
;
A
#
# COMPACT_ATOMS: atom_id res chain seq x y z
N MET A 1 -40.33 41.41 0.59
CA MET A 1 -39.55 40.29 -0.01
C MET A 1 -39.34 39.27 1.10
N SER A 2 -40.18 38.24 1.08
CA SER A 2 -40.08 37.14 2.08
C SER A 2 -38.97 36.18 1.67
N PRO A 3 -38.16 35.64 2.61
CA PRO A 3 -37.12 34.67 2.29
C PRO A 3 -37.73 33.32 1.89
N LEU A 4 -37.16 32.71 0.88
CA LEU A 4 -37.52 31.39 0.35
C LEU A 4 -37.34 30.32 1.42
N PRO A 5 -38.21 29.30 1.51
CA PRO A 5 -38.05 28.19 2.43
C PRO A 5 -36.88 27.33 2.05
N ASN A 6 -36.04 27.04 3.05
CA ASN A 6 -34.87 26.13 2.94
C ASN A 6 -35.36 24.70 2.73
N PRO A 7 -34.94 23.99 1.63
CA PRO A 7 -35.39 22.62 1.42
C PRO A 7 -34.69 21.65 2.40
N ASP A 8 -35.54 21.02 3.17
CA ASP A 8 -35.42 19.69 3.80
C ASP A 8 -34.08 19.24 4.39
N ARG A 9 -33.87 19.57 5.67
CA ARG A 9 -32.84 18.97 6.54
C ARG A 9 -33.33 17.70 7.27
N SER A 10 -34.31 16.98 6.78
CA SER A 10 -34.94 15.89 7.53
C SER A 10 -34.69 14.48 7.02
N ARG A 11 -33.58 14.25 6.26
CA ARG A 11 -33.06 12.90 6.10
C ARG A 11 -31.82 12.72 6.96
N SER A 12 -32.05 12.49 8.25
CA SER A 12 -31.00 11.95 9.10
C SER A 12 -30.54 10.60 8.51
N ALA A 13 -29.26 10.48 8.18
CA ALA A 13 -28.67 9.19 7.83
C ALA A 13 -29.03 8.17 8.93
N PRO A 14 -29.29 6.90 8.57
CA PRO A 14 -29.54 5.88 9.58
C PRO A 14 -28.37 5.85 10.57
N PRO A 15 -28.64 5.62 11.85
CA PRO A 15 -27.57 5.54 12.84
C PRO A 15 -26.58 4.44 12.43
N PRO A 16 -25.28 4.66 12.64
CA PRO A 16 -24.27 3.65 12.33
C PRO A 16 -24.57 2.37 13.12
N PRO A 17 -24.31 1.17 12.51
CA PRO A 17 -24.51 -0.08 13.20
C PRO A 17 -23.65 -0.17 14.47
N PRO A 18 -24.07 -0.96 15.48
CA PRO A 18 -23.34 -1.07 16.74
C PRO A 18 -21.92 -1.57 16.51
N LEU A 19 -20.94 -1.00 17.20
CA LEU A 19 -19.50 -1.28 17.05
C LEU A 19 -19.13 -2.77 17.17
N SER A 20 -19.94 -3.56 17.88
CA SER A 20 -19.74 -5.02 18.05
C SER A 20 -19.84 -5.83 16.75
N LEU A 21 -20.47 -5.29 15.70
CA LEU A 21 -20.62 -5.97 14.41
C LEU A 21 -19.44 -5.74 13.45
N TYR A 22 -18.74 -4.61 13.61
CA TYR A 22 -17.67 -4.20 12.70
C TYR A 22 -16.47 -5.16 12.64
N PRO A 23 -15.95 -5.70 13.76
CA PRO A 23 -14.81 -6.63 13.68
C PRO A 23 -15.13 -7.89 12.89
N VAL A 24 -16.37 -8.40 12.99
CA VAL A 24 -16.80 -9.61 12.30
C VAL A 24 -16.98 -9.34 10.80
N GLU A 25 -17.65 -8.24 10.44
CA GLU A 25 -17.84 -7.84 9.04
C GLU A 25 -16.53 -7.49 8.37
N LEU A 26 -15.65 -6.75 9.04
CA LEU A 26 -14.30 -6.45 8.52
C LEU A 26 -13.52 -7.74 8.27
N ALA A 27 -13.46 -8.64 9.25
CA ALA A 27 -12.76 -9.91 9.12
C ALA A 27 -13.34 -10.77 7.98
N ARG A 28 -14.66 -10.77 7.81
CA ARG A 28 -15.35 -11.46 6.71
C ARG A 28 -14.97 -10.84 5.38
N ASN A 29 -15.07 -9.51 5.24
CA ASN A 29 -14.78 -8.82 3.98
C ASN A 29 -13.32 -8.98 3.58
N LEU A 30 -12.37 -8.84 4.49
CA LEU A 30 -10.95 -9.07 4.21
C LEU A 30 -10.62 -10.51 3.77
N ARG A 31 -11.47 -11.49 4.12
CA ARG A 31 -11.34 -12.89 3.68
C ARG A 31 -11.90 -13.15 2.28
N VAL A 32 -12.95 -12.44 1.91
CA VAL A 32 -13.66 -12.66 0.63
C VAL A 32 -13.22 -11.68 -0.45
N GLU A 33 -12.81 -10.47 -0.07
CA GLU A 33 -12.33 -9.47 -1.01
C GLU A 33 -10.95 -9.85 -1.55
N SER A 34 -10.78 -9.66 -2.86
CA SER A 34 -9.52 -9.93 -3.55
C SER A 34 -8.61 -8.69 -3.59
N VAL A 35 -7.31 -8.91 -3.74
CA VAL A 35 -6.28 -7.86 -3.89
C VAL A 35 -6.64 -6.89 -5.02
N SER A 36 -7.22 -7.37 -6.13
CA SER A 36 -7.63 -6.51 -7.25
C SER A 36 -8.68 -5.46 -6.87
N ARG A 37 -9.50 -5.70 -5.84
CA ARG A 37 -10.50 -4.74 -5.35
C ARG A 37 -9.91 -3.53 -4.62
N LEU A 38 -8.66 -3.65 -4.18
CA LEU A 38 -7.92 -2.56 -3.54
C LEU A 38 -7.31 -1.59 -4.55
N ASP A 39 -7.57 -1.76 -5.84
CA ASP A 39 -7.04 -0.95 -6.92
C ASP A 39 -5.51 -0.75 -6.81
N PRO A 40 -4.70 -1.83 -6.95
CA PRO A 40 -3.25 -1.73 -6.87
C PRO A 40 -2.71 -0.66 -7.82
N THR A 41 -1.68 0.06 -7.39
CA THR A 41 -1.00 1.04 -8.25
C THR A 41 -0.45 0.35 -9.50
N PRO A 42 -0.40 1.01 -10.68
CA PRO A 42 0.20 0.45 -11.88
C PRO A 42 1.60 -0.12 -11.63
N PRO A 43 2.02 -1.17 -12.36
CA PRO A 43 3.29 -1.85 -12.14
C PRO A 43 4.46 -1.05 -12.75
N PHE A 44 4.78 0.11 -12.17
CA PHE A 44 5.94 0.88 -12.57
C PHE A 44 7.21 0.03 -12.45
N ALA A 45 7.85 -0.27 -13.57
CA ALA A 45 8.97 -1.20 -13.63
C ALA A 45 10.13 -0.67 -14.48
N VAL A 46 11.33 -1.15 -14.15
CA VAL A 46 12.56 -0.97 -14.94
C VAL A 46 13.21 -2.33 -15.15
N GLU A 47 13.98 -2.49 -16.23
CA GLU A 47 14.77 -3.71 -16.43
C GLU A 47 15.96 -3.76 -15.47
N ASP A 48 16.40 -4.95 -15.10
CA ASP A 48 17.49 -5.17 -14.13
C ASP A 48 18.84 -4.64 -14.61
N MET A 49 19.03 -4.53 -15.91
CA MET A 49 20.22 -3.92 -16.52
C MET A 49 20.11 -2.41 -16.74
N ALA A 50 18.95 -1.81 -16.47
CA ALA A 50 18.77 -0.36 -16.53
C ALA A 50 19.60 0.33 -15.43
N PRO A 51 20.11 1.55 -15.66
CA PRO A 51 20.82 2.30 -14.63
C PRO A 51 19.89 2.69 -13.46
N VAL A 52 20.45 2.80 -12.28
CA VAL A 52 19.73 3.26 -11.08
C VAL A 52 19.03 4.61 -11.33
N SER A 53 19.66 5.50 -12.10
CA SER A 53 19.05 6.79 -12.49
C SER A 53 17.68 6.63 -13.14
N ALA A 54 17.47 5.61 -13.97
CA ALA A 54 16.18 5.36 -14.62
C ALA A 54 15.08 5.03 -13.60
N ALA A 55 15.41 4.24 -12.57
CA ALA A 55 14.47 3.96 -11.48
C ALA A 55 14.15 5.21 -10.66
N VAL A 56 15.15 6.03 -10.33
CA VAL A 56 14.98 7.29 -9.61
C VAL A 56 14.11 8.28 -10.40
N GLU A 57 14.32 8.41 -11.70
CA GLU A 57 13.52 9.26 -12.57
C GLU A 57 12.07 8.78 -12.64
N LEU A 58 11.85 7.46 -12.76
CA LEU A 58 10.53 6.87 -12.75
C LEU A 58 9.81 7.14 -11.42
N MET A 59 10.47 6.90 -10.29
CA MET A 59 9.93 7.18 -8.95
C MET A 59 9.53 8.66 -8.80
N ARG A 60 10.37 9.56 -9.27
CA ARG A 60 10.12 11.02 -9.22
C ARG A 60 8.95 11.44 -10.11
N ARG A 61 8.90 10.96 -11.35
CA ARG A 61 7.87 11.28 -12.33
C ARG A 61 6.49 10.79 -11.89
N GLU A 62 6.42 9.55 -11.43
CA GLU A 62 5.18 8.90 -11.01
C GLU A 62 4.83 9.17 -9.53
N LYS A 63 5.70 9.88 -8.80
CA LYS A 63 5.55 10.20 -7.35
C LYS A 63 5.31 8.96 -6.49
N VAL A 64 6.08 7.90 -6.76
CA VAL A 64 6.01 6.62 -6.04
C VAL A 64 7.31 6.35 -5.30
N GLY A 65 7.23 5.69 -4.15
CA GLY A 65 8.38 5.29 -3.33
C GLY A 65 8.88 3.86 -3.61
N CYS A 66 8.35 3.21 -4.66
CA CYS A 66 8.70 1.84 -5.01
C CYS A 66 8.52 1.62 -6.51
N VAL A 67 9.50 0.96 -7.14
CA VAL A 67 9.43 0.47 -8.51
C VAL A 67 9.80 -1.02 -8.54
N LEU A 68 9.26 -1.74 -9.51
CA LEU A 68 9.54 -3.14 -9.73
C LEU A 68 10.75 -3.28 -10.63
N VAL A 69 11.50 -4.37 -10.47
CA VAL A 69 12.62 -4.66 -11.34
C VAL A 69 12.30 -5.96 -12.08
N THR A 70 12.39 -5.90 -13.41
CA THR A 70 12.06 -7.01 -14.31
C THR A 70 13.27 -7.49 -15.09
N ARG A 71 13.21 -8.74 -15.51
CA ARG A 71 14.11 -9.31 -16.53
C ARG A 71 13.24 -10.03 -17.54
N ALA A 72 13.33 -9.60 -18.80
CA ALA A 72 12.46 -10.10 -19.87
C ALA A 72 10.97 -10.08 -19.49
N GLY A 73 10.51 -9.00 -18.87
CA GLY A 73 9.13 -8.79 -18.45
C GLY A 73 8.69 -9.57 -17.19
N LYS A 74 9.56 -10.40 -16.61
CA LYS A 74 9.27 -11.13 -15.36
C LYS A 74 9.87 -10.42 -14.16
N LEU A 75 9.15 -10.45 -13.04
CA LEU A 75 9.60 -9.82 -11.80
C LEU A 75 10.84 -10.54 -11.25
N VAL A 76 11.92 -9.80 -11.02
CA VAL A 76 13.15 -10.32 -10.38
C VAL A 76 13.45 -9.62 -9.07
N GLY A 77 12.89 -8.43 -8.84
CA GLY A 77 13.13 -7.68 -7.63
C GLY A 77 12.23 -6.46 -7.48
N LEU A 78 12.47 -5.73 -6.42
CA LEU A 78 11.91 -4.41 -6.21
C LEU A 78 12.98 -3.43 -5.70
N PHE A 79 12.75 -2.14 -5.90
CA PHE A 79 13.61 -1.07 -5.45
C PHE A 79 12.77 0.04 -4.83
N THR A 80 13.20 0.49 -3.66
CA THR A 80 12.46 1.48 -2.86
C THR A 80 13.32 2.70 -2.55
N ASP A 81 12.70 3.76 -2.02
CA ASP A 81 13.37 4.94 -1.45
C ASP A 81 14.39 4.54 -0.36
N ARG A 82 14.08 3.52 0.46
CA ARG A 82 15.04 2.97 1.44
C ARG A 82 16.25 2.34 0.77
N ASP A 83 16.06 1.55 -0.31
CA ASP A 83 17.17 0.94 -1.04
C ASP A 83 18.05 2.00 -1.70
N LEU A 84 17.46 3.08 -2.23
CA LEU A 84 18.22 4.23 -2.74
C LEU A 84 19.12 4.83 -1.65
N LEU A 85 18.60 5.03 -0.45
CA LEU A 85 19.38 5.59 0.66
C LEU A 85 20.47 4.63 1.15
N THR A 86 20.12 3.33 1.36
CA THR A 86 20.99 2.39 2.07
C THR A 86 21.94 1.62 1.16
N ARG A 87 21.53 1.34 -0.09
CA ARG A 87 22.30 0.51 -1.03
C ARG A 87 22.99 1.31 -2.13
N VAL A 88 22.54 2.54 -2.38
CA VAL A 88 23.13 3.39 -3.41
C VAL A 88 23.88 4.55 -2.76
N LEU A 89 23.19 5.47 -2.08
CA LEU A 89 23.82 6.67 -1.55
C LEU A 89 24.81 6.36 -0.40
N ALA A 90 24.42 5.51 0.55
CA ALA A 90 25.30 5.17 1.70
C ALA A 90 26.53 4.35 1.28
N THR A 91 26.48 3.61 0.17
CA THR A 91 27.61 2.81 -0.32
C THR A 91 28.44 3.52 -1.38
N GLY A 92 27.98 4.68 -1.88
CA GLY A 92 28.62 5.39 -2.97
C GLY A 92 28.45 4.70 -4.35
N LEU A 93 27.46 3.81 -4.50
CA LEU A 93 27.16 3.17 -5.78
C LEU A 93 26.75 4.25 -6.79
N PRO A 94 27.39 4.31 -8.00
CA PRO A 94 27.07 5.33 -8.98
C PRO A 94 25.67 5.13 -9.54
N LEU A 95 24.94 6.21 -9.84
CA LEU A 95 23.60 6.14 -10.45
C LEU A 95 23.59 5.52 -11.85
N SER A 96 24.75 5.34 -12.46
CA SER A 96 24.93 4.62 -13.73
C SER A 96 25.04 3.10 -13.55
N ALA A 97 25.18 2.58 -12.31
CA ALA A 97 25.23 1.16 -12.04
C ALA A 97 23.90 0.48 -12.42
N PRO A 98 23.93 -0.80 -12.83
CA PRO A 98 22.72 -1.54 -13.15
C PRO A 98 21.88 -1.82 -11.88
N MET A 99 20.56 -1.84 -12.04
CA MET A 99 19.62 -2.12 -10.96
C MET A 99 19.88 -3.46 -10.27
N ALA A 100 20.45 -4.44 -11.00
CA ALA A 100 20.80 -5.76 -10.46
C ALA A 100 21.73 -5.68 -9.23
N GLU A 101 22.52 -4.62 -9.08
CA GLU A 101 23.47 -4.47 -7.97
C GLU A 101 22.83 -3.95 -6.67
N CYS A 102 21.64 -3.31 -6.75
CA CYS A 102 21.04 -2.64 -5.59
C CYS A 102 19.56 -2.99 -5.33
N LEU A 103 18.94 -3.83 -6.16
CA LEU A 103 17.56 -4.28 -5.97
C LEU A 103 17.42 -5.19 -4.72
N THR A 104 16.22 -5.27 -4.18
CA THR A 104 15.82 -6.33 -3.23
C THR A 104 15.32 -7.52 -4.06
N PRO A 105 16.06 -8.64 -4.10
CA PRO A 105 15.73 -9.79 -4.95
C PRO A 105 14.57 -10.62 -4.39
N SER A 106 13.87 -11.33 -5.26
CA SER A 106 12.83 -12.32 -4.92
C SER A 106 11.82 -11.80 -3.90
N PRO A 107 11.18 -10.66 -4.15
CA PRO A 107 10.24 -10.08 -3.20
C PRO A 107 9.03 -11.00 -2.98
N VAL A 108 8.46 -10.93 -1.78
CA VAL A 108 7.19 -11.60 -1.49
C VAL A 108 6.09 -10.96 -2.32
N CYS A 109 5.37 -11.78 -3.09
CA CYS A 109 4.33 -11.35 -4.03
C CYS A 109 2.94 -11.82 -3.61
N VAL A 110 1.93 -11.22 -4.26
CA VAL A 110 0.53 -11.64 -4.21
C VAL A 110 -0.02 -11.74 -5.63
N HIS A 111 -1.10 -12.51 -5.79
CA HIS A 111 -1.87 -12.55 -7.04
C HIS A 111 -3.11 -11.65 -6.95
N PRO A 112 -3.67 -11.18 -8.08
CA PRO A 112 -4.88 -10.34 -8.09
C PRO A 112 -6.07 -10.97 -7.37
N LYS A 113 -6.16 -12.31 -7.41
CA LYS A 113 -7.24 -13.09 -6.79
C LYS A 113 -6.98 -13.48 -5.32
N ASP A 114 -5.79 -13.21 -4.80
CA ASP A 114 -5.48 -13.51 -3.39
C ASP A 114 -6.42 -12.72 -2.47
N PRO A 115 -6.86 -13.32 -1.34
CA PRO A 115 -7.61 -12.57 -0.33
C PRO A 115 -6.80 -11.41 0.24
N VAL A 116 -7.45 -10.27 0.48
CA VAL A 116 -6.81 -9.10 1.14
C VAL A 116 -6.17 -9.49 2.47
N GLN A 117 -6.84 -10.36 3.24
CA GLN A 117 -6.30 -10.88 4.50
C GLN A 117 -4.93 -11.58 4.32
N SER A 118 -4.75 -12.31 3.22
CA SER A 118 -3.47 -12.97 2.91
C SER A 118 -2.37 -11.96 2.65
N ALA A 119 -2.67 -10.90 1.89
CA ALA A 119 -1.73 -9.81 1.64
C ALA A 119 -1.33 -9.09 2.94
N LEU A 120 -2.29 -8.78 3.81
CA LEU A 120 -2.04 -8.15 5.10
C LEU A 120 -1.13 -9.00 5.99
N LYS A 121 -1.38 -10.32 6.08
CA LYS A 121 -0.52 -11.23 6.84
C LYS A 121 0.91 -11.28 6.30
N LYS A 122 1.09 -11.24 4.97
CA LYS A 122 2.41 -11.17 4.34
C LYS A 122 3.11 -9.85 4.69
N MET A 123 2.41 -8.72 4.64
CA MET A 123 2.94 -7.41 5.03
C MET A 123 3.37 -7.38 6.49
N GLU A 124 2.52 -7.83 7.40
CA GLU A 124 2.77 -7.87 8.85
C GLU A 124 3.97 -8.75 9.18
N LYS A 125 3.97 -10.00 8.71
CA LYS A 125 5.04 -10.98 9.00
C LYS A 125 6.41 -10.53 8.51
N GLY A 126 6.46 -9.87 7.34
CA GLY A 126 7.72 -9.46 6.72
C GLY A 126 8.09 -8.00 6.95
N GLY A 127 7.25 -7.20 7.60
CA GLY A 127 7.44 -5.76 7.73
C GLY A 127 7.41 -5.01 6.40
N TYR A 128 6.72 -5.58 5.39
CA TYR A 128 6.64 -5.01 4.05
C TYR A 128 5.55 -3.94 3.96
N ARG A 129 5.88 -2.81 3.34
CA ARG A 129 4.91 -1.75 3.02
C ARG A 129 4.38 -1.82 1.59
N HIS A 130 5.03 -2.62 0.75
CA HIS A 130 4.69 -2.83 -0.66
C HIS A 130 4.78 -4.32 -0.99
N LEU A 131 3.80 -4.83 -1.70
CA LEU A 131 3.82 -6.18 -2.27
C LEU A 131 3.59 -6.09 -3.77
N PRO A 132 4.49 -6.61 -4.60
CA PRO A 132 4.22 -6.80 -6.01
C PRO A 132 3.00 -7.67 -6.22
N VAL A 133 2.14 -7.29 -7.14
CA VAL A 133 1.03 -8.11 -7.64
C VAL A 133 1.47 -8.68 -8.97
N ILE A 134 1.46 -10.01 -9.09
CA ILE A 134 1.94 -10.73 -10.28
C ILE A 134 0.85 -11.62 -10.86
N ASP A 135 0.93 -11.87 -12.16
CA ASP A 135 0.11 -12.87 -12.85
C ASP A 135 0.72 -14.28 -12.75
N ASP A 136 0.07 -15.26 -13.38
CA ASP A 136 0.50 -16.67 -13.38
C ASP A 136 1.82 -16.90 -14.15
N GLU A 137 2.21 -15.98 -15.04
CA GLU A 137 3.47 -15.99 -15.77
C GLU A 137 4.60 -15.22 -15.06
N HIS A 138 4.35 -14.81 -13.80
CA HIS A 138 5.28 -14.04 -12.97
C HIS A 138 5.58 -12.62 -13.50
N ARG A 139 4.66 -12.06 -14.29
CA ARG A 139 4.76 -10.68 -14.77
C ARG A 139 4.09 -9.74 -13.76
N PRO A 140 4.68 -8.59 -13.47
CA PRO A 140 4.06 -7.64 -12.56
C PRO A 140 2.83 -6.99 -13.22
N VAL A 141 1.71 -7.01 -12.50
CA VAL A 141 0.43 -6.41 -12.91
C VAL A 141 0.00 -5.27 -11.98
N GLY A 142 0.71 -5.07 -10.88
CA GLY A 142 0.45 -3.96 -9.95
C GLY A 142 1.38 -3.95 -8.75
N ILE A 143 1.19 -2.94 -7.90
CA ILE A 143 1.85 -2.80 -6.59
C ILE A 143 0.77 -2.54 -5.55
N LEU A 144 0.63 -3.45 -4.58
CA LEU A 144 -0.23 -3.22 -3.42
C LEU A 144 0.59 -2.57 -2.30
N SER A 145 0.18 -1.39 -1.85
CA SER A 145 0.80 -0.70 -0.70
C SER A 145 -0.10 -0.71 0.52
N VAL A 146 0.49 -0.61 1.71
CA VAL A 146 -0.26 -0.42 2.97
C VAL A 146 -1.19 0.80 2.87
N ARG A 147 -0.77 1.86 2.18
CA ARG A 147 -1.60 3.05 1.95
C ARG A 147 -2.89 2.74 1.20
N ARG A 148 -2.85 1.86 0.17
CA ARG A 148 -4.05 1.41 -0.57
C ARG A 148 -4.99 0.62 0.32
N VAL A 149 -4.44 -0.24 1.17
CA VAL A 149 -5.23 -0.98 2.16
C VAL A 149 -5.91 -0.03 3.13
N MET A 150 -5.17 0.95 3.67
CA MET A 150 -5.75 1.95 4.57
C MET A 150 -6.84 2.78 3.89
N HIS A 151 -6.65 3.17 2.64
CA HIS A 151 -7.65 3.90 1.87
C HIS A 151 -8.95 3.08 1.74
N TYR A 152 -8.82 1.81 1.36
CA TYR A 152 -9.95 0.88 1.29
C TYR A 152 -10.69 0.78 2.64
N LEU A 153 -9.96 0.67 3.76
CA LEU A 153 -10.56 0.59 5.08
C LEU A 153 -11.32 1.87 5.45
N VAL A 154 -10.76 3.04 5.14
CA VAL A 154 -11.41 4.34 5.40
C VAL A 154 -12.68 4.51 4.57
N GLU A 155 -12.66 4.09 3.30
CA GLU A 155 -13.82 4.21 2.41
C GLU A 155 -14.96 3.26 2.78
N HIS A 156 -14.64 2.02 3.13
CA HIS A 156 -15.65 0.96 3.33
C HIS A 156 -16.03 0.79 4.81
N PHE A 157 -15.17 1.21 5.72
CA PHE A 157 -15.36 1.06 7.17
C PHE A 157 -15.03 2.36 7.93
N PRO A 158 -15.60 3.53 7.55
CA PRO A 158 -15.24 4.81 8.13
C PRO A 158 -15.45 4.84 9.68
N ALA A 159 -16.48 4.17 10.16
CA ALA A 159 -16.76 4.10 11.59
C ALA A 159 -15.67 3.39 12.41
N LEU A 160 -14.95 2.43 11.81
CA LEU A 160 -13.80 1.78 12.49
C LEU A 160 -12.60 2.71 12.63
N VAL A 161 -12.41 3.59 11.65
CA VAL A 161 -11.24 4.48 11.62
C VAL A 161 -11.47 5.72 12.47
N TYR A 162 -12.70 6.30 12.44
CA TYR A 162 -12.99 7.57 13.07
C TYR A 162 -13.59 7.45 14.47
N ASN A 163 -14.21 6.31 14.83
CA ASN A 163 -14.94 6.13 16.09
C ASN A 163 -14.21 5.24 17.11
N HIS A 164 -12.95 4.88 16.89
CA HIS A 164 -12.16 4.25 17.95
C HIS A 164 -11.85 5.33 18.99
N PRO A 165 -12.42 5.27 20.22
CA PRO A 165 -11.95 6.13 21.28
C PRO A 165 -10.46 5.85 21.49
N PRO A 166 -9.61 6.87 21.71
CA PRO A 166 -8.22 6.65 22.04
C PRO A 166 -8.17 5.74 23.26
N ASP A 167 -7.46 4.61 23.14
CA ASP A 167 -7.21 3.71 24.27
C ASP A 167 -6.33 4.47 25.28
N PRO A 168 -6.85 4.85 26.45
CA PRO A 168 -6.09 5.65 27.41
C PRO A 168 -4.86 4.93 27.97
N HIS A 169 -4.73 3.61 27.75
CA HIS A 169 -3.62 2.79 28.21
C HIS A 169 -2.52 2.58 27.15
N ARG A 170 -2.67 3.11 25.93
CA ARG A 170 -1.71 2.95 24.83
C ARG A 170 -0.76 4.13 24.62
N TYR A 171 -0.93 5.21 25.35
CA TYR A 171 0.01 6.33 25.27
C TYR A 171 1.00 6.21 26.43
N PRO A 172 2.32 6.24 26.17
CA PRO A 172 3.30 6.36 27.23
C PRO A 172 3.04 7.67 27.99
N ASP A 173 3.11 7.62 29.32
CA ASP A 173 2.91 8.76 30.22
C ASP A 173 3.96 9.87 30.06
N THR A 174 4.92 9.69 29.15
CA THR A 174 5.96 10.66 28.81
C THR A 174 5.98 10.93 27.31
N PRO A 175 6.01 12.21 26.86
CA PRO A 175 6.23 12.51 25.45
C PRO A 175 7.66 12.09 25.08
N GLU A 176 7.78 11.03 24.30
CA GLU A 176 9.07 10.72 23.66
C GLU A 176 9.32 11.75 22.56
N GLY A 177 10.32 12.58 22.76
CA GLY A 177 10.80 13.53 21.75
C GLY A 177 10.98 14.94 22.26
N ALA A 178 11.91 15.15 23.17
CA ALA A 178 12.59 16.43 23.39
C ALA A 178 14.05 16.29 23.00
#